data_74049eddb2a7be8c654fa1d576cdbe2f
#
_entry.id   74049eddb2a7be8c654fa1d576cdbe2f
#
_cell.length_a   1.000
_cell.length_b   1.000
_cell.length_c   1.000
_cell.angle_alpha   90.00
_cell.angle_beta   90.00
_cell.angle_gamma   90.00
#
_symmetry.space_group_name_H-M   'P 1'
#
loop_
_entity.id
_entity.type
_entity.pdbx_description
1 polymer ?
#
loop_
_entity_poly.entity_id
_entity_poly.type
_entity_poly.pdbx_seq_one_letter_code
_entity_poly.pdbx_strand_id
1 'polypeptide(L)'
;MGLSAVSLAAGKRIGMFGGAFDPPHNGHVALAQAALKQFELDALHIIPTGQAWHKARTLSATEHRLAMTRLAFDDLPGVVVDDRELQRAGPTFTIDTLQALQAENPQVQLYLIMGADQFSAFRQWHRWQDIVDLAIICIADRAQSTWAEGRFDAYSGRSERFLMLDLPLMPVSATKIRQLMGSRAAKADAIAGLVPEPVARYISVHRLYSPR
;
A
#
# COMPACT_ATOMS: atom_id res chain seq x y z
N MET A 1 -35.28 -21.05 -19.17
CA MET A 1 -34.35 -20.38 -20.11
C MET A 1 -33.12 -19.95 -19.33
N GLY A 2 -32.02 -20.69 -19.51
CA GLY A 2 -30.80 -20.46 -18.75
C GLY A 2 -30.11 -19.20 -19.24
N LEU A 3 -29.82 -18.29 -18.32
CA LEU A 3 -28.88 -17.21 -18.53
C LEU A 3 -27.48 -17.83 -18.59
N SER A 4 -26.92 -17.90 -19.78
CA SER A 4 -25.54 -18.31 -20.04
C SER A 4 -24.63 -17.27 -19.36
N ALA A 5 -23.95 -17.67 -18.29
CA ALA A 5 -22.85 -16.89 -17.73
C ALA A 5 -21.79 -16.82 -18.82
N VAL A 6 -21.61 -15.65 -19.41
CA VAL A 6 -20.46 -15.34 -20.24
C VAL A 6 -19.24 -15.41 -19.31
N SER A 7 -18.51 -16.53 -19.36
CA SER A 7 -17.20 -16.66 -18.76
C SER A 7 -16.29 -15.71 -19.54
N LEU A 8 -16.16 -14.48 -19.05
CA LEU A 8 -15.06 -13.60 -19.41
C LEU A 8 -13.81 -14.35 -18.98
N ALA A 9 -12.95 -14.70 -19.94
CA ALA A 9 -11.60 -15.19 -19.64
C ALA A 9 -11.02 -14.22 -18.62
N ALA A 10 -10.80 -14.68 -17.40
CA ALA A 10 -10.38 -13.82 -16.30
C ALA A 10 -9.01 -13.26 -16.65
N GLY A 11 -8.96 -11.98 -17.03
CA GLY A 11 -7.72 -11.27 -17.26
C GLY A 11 -6.87 -11.32 -15.98
N LYS A 12 -5.55 -11.27 -16.12
CA LYS A 12 -4.62 -11.21 -14.99
C LYS A 12 -5.03 -10.10 -14.02
N ARG A 13 -4.96 -10.35 -12.72
CA ARG A 13 -5.29 -9.39 -11.65
C ARG A 13 -4.01 -8.91 -11.00
N ILE A 14 -3.68 -7.65 -11.16
CA ILE A 14 -2.47 -7.06 -10.57
C ILE A 14 -2.86 -5.99 -9.55
N GLY A 15 -2.37 -6.16 -8.33
CA GLY A 15 -2.50 -5.16 -7.28
C GLY A 15 -1.33 -4.18 -7.26
N MET A 16 -1.62 -2.95 -6.86
CA MET A 16 -0.64 -1.90 -6.53
C MET A 16 -0.87 -1.46 -5.09
N PHE A 17 0.16 -1.53 -4.26
CA PHE A 17 0.15 -1.01 -2.90
C PHE A 17 1.30 -0.02 -2.70
N GLY A 18 0.98 1.26 -2.82
CA GLY A 18 1.91 2.37 -2.62
C GLY A 18 2.04 2.78 -1.16
N GLY A 19 3.22 3.18 -0.75
CA GLY A 19 3.45 3.68 0.61
C GLY A 19 4.82 4.30 0.82
N ALA A 20 4.95 5.10 1.88
CA ALA A 20 6.25 5.62 2.28
C ALA A 20 7.19 4.52 2.77
N PHE A 21 6.63 3.50 3.43
CA PHE A 21 7.36 2.39 4.05
C PHE A 21 8.55 2.87 4.90
N ASP A 22 8.25 3.75 5.85
CA ASP A 22 9.24 4.46 6.66
C ASP A 22 8.95 4.37 8.17
N PRO A 23 9.09 3.14 8.77
CA PRO A 23 9.39 1.86 8.15
C PRO A 23 8.14 1.10 7.66
N PRO A 24 8.28 0.04 6.84
CA PRO A 24 7.27 -0.97 6.68
C PRO A 24 7.04 -1.70 8.02
N HIS A 25 5.83 -2.20 8.25
CA HIS A 25 5.46 -2.84 9.52
C HIS A 25 4.46 -3.98 9.30
N ASN A 26 4.22 -4.78 10.34
CA ASN A 26 3.38 -5.97 10.25
C ASN A 26 1.95 -5.68 9.74
N GLY A 27 1.42 -4.47 9.99
CA GLY A 27 0.15 -4.05 9.39
C GLY A 27 0.19 -3.92 7.87
N HIS A 28 1.32 -3.50 7.29
CA HIS A 28 1.49 -3.48 5.83
C HIS A 28 1.61 -4.90 5.26
N VAL A 29 2.32 -5.78 5.95
CA VAL A 29 2.47 -7.19 5.55
C VAL A 29 1.12 -7.91 5.57
N ALA A 30 0.36 -7.77 6.65
CA ALA A 30 -0.97 -8.36 6.77
C ALA A 30 -1.94 -7.84 5.70
N LEU A 31 -1.87 -6.54 5.39
CA LEU A 31 -2.67 -5.92 4.34
C LEU A 31 -2.33 -6.50 2.96
N ALA A 32 -1.05 -6.67 2.65
CA ALA A 32 -0.62 -7.27 1.39
C ALA A 32 -1.10 -8.72 1.25
N GLN A 33 -0.98 -9.52 2.31
CA GLN A 33 -1.44 -10.91 2.33
C GLN A 33 -2.98 -11.01 2.19
N ALA A 34 -3.72 -10.15 2.89
CA ALA A 34 -5.17 -10.11 2.80
C ALA A 34 -5.64 -9.72 1.37
N ALA A 35 -5.00 -8.72 0.76
CA ALA A 35 -5.32 -8.28 -0.60
C ALA A 35 -5.07 -9.37 -1.63
N LEU A 36 -3.90 -10.03 -1.59
CA LEU A 36 -3.57 -11.15 -2.45
C LEU A 36 -4.64 -12.25 -2.38
N LYS A 37 -5.04 -12.61 -1.16
CA LYS A 37 -6.01 -13.68 -0.93
C LYS A 37 -7.43 -13.28 -1.30
N GLN A 38 -7.91 -12.12 -0.83
CA GLN A 38 -9.31 -11.72 -0.97
C GLN A 38 -9.67 -11.38 -2.42
N PHE A 39 -8.76 -10.73 -3.15
CA PHE A 39 -9.00 -10.33 -4.54
C PHE A 39 -8.41 -11.31 -5.55
N GLU A 40 -7.84 -12.42 -5.07
CA GLU A 40 -7.20 -13.45 -5.91
C GLU A 40 -6.21 -12.82 -6.91
N LEU A 41 -5.30 -11.98 -6.40
CA LEU A 41 -4.34 -11.28 -7.24
C LEU A 41 -3.25 -12.23 -7.72
N ASP A 42 -2.94 -12.18 -9.01
CA ASP A 42 -1.80 -12.92 -9.59
C ASP A 42 -0.45 -12.33 -9.16
N ALA A 43 -0.42 -11.01 -8.94
CA ALA A 43 0.73 -10.31 -8.38
C ALA A 43 0.30 -9.05 -7.62
N LEU A 44 1.07 -8.68 -6.60
CA LEU A 44 0.92 -7.42 -5.86
C LEU A 44 2.22 -6.65 -5.88
N HIS A 45 2.24 -5.50 -6.56
CA HIS A 45 3.38 -4.59 -6.57
C HIS A 45 3.38 -3.72 -5.32
N ILE A 46 4.42 -3.85 -4.49
CA ILE A 46 4.68 -2.98 -3.34
C ILE A 46 5.59 -1.86 -3.83
N ILE A 47 5.07 -0.63 -3.84
CA ILE A 47 5.73 0.51 -4.46
C ILE A 47 6.12 1.55 -3.41
N PRO A 48 7.39 1.59 -2.98
CA PRO A 48 7.88 2.68 -2.14
C PRO A 48 7.74 4.01 -2.88
N THR A 49 7.00 4.95 -2.27
CA THR A 49 6.78 6.28 -2.85
C THR A 49 8.09 7.04 -3.05
N GLY A 50 8.28 7.64 -4.20
CA GLY A 50 9.39 8.53 -4.50
C GLY A 50 9.28 9.87 -3.77
N GLN A 51 9.18 10.97 -4.48
CA GLN A 51 8.91 12.29 -3.89
C GLN A 51 7.43 12.45 -3.57
N ALA A 52 7.06 12.23 -2.30
CA ALA A 52 5.70 12.43 -1.82
C ALA A 52 5.42 13.93 -1.66
N TRP A 53 4.88 14.57 -2.69
CA TRP A 53 4.58 16.01 -2.73
C TRP A 53 3.66 16.50 -1.60
N HIS A 54 2.88 15.61 -0.98
CA HIS A 54 1.89 15.93 0.07
C HIS A 54 2.37 15.65 1.50
N LYS A 55 3.61 15.19 1.70
CA LYS A 55 4.11 14.86 3.04
C LYS A 55 4.92 16.00 3.65
N ALA A 56 4.42 16.53 4.76
CA ALA A 56 5.05 17.62 5.51
C ALA A 56 6.39 17.24 6.18
N ARG A 57 6.74 15.94 6.27
CA ARG A 57 7.99 15.49 6.90
C ARG A 57 8.98 14.94 5.89
N THR A 58 10.25 15.13 6.15
CA THR A 58 11.33 14.46 5.42
C THR A 58 11.28 12.96 5.71
N LEU A 59 11.23 12.14 4.65
CA LEU A 59 11.32 10.69 4.75
C LEU A 59 12.77 10.26 4.97
N SER A 60 12.99 9.07 5.51
CA SER A 60 14.30 8.42 5.49
C SER A 60 14.81 8.28 4.06
N ALA A 61 16.14 8.24 3.91
CA ALA A 61 16.76 8.11 2.60
C ALA A 61 16.17 6.94 1.80
N THR A 62 16.06 7.12 0.50
CA THR A 62 15.40 6.20 -0.43
C THR A 62 15.95 4.78 -0.33
N GLU A 63 17.27 4.65 -0.19
CA GLU A 63 17.98 3.39 -0.07
C GLU A 63 17.56 2.61 1.18
N HIS A 64 17.40 3.30 2.31
CA HIS A 64 16.92 2.67 3.54
C HIS A 64 15.47 2.22 3.42
N ARG A 65 14.59 3.03 2.83
CA ARG A 65 13.20 2.67 2.65
C ARG A 65 13.03 1.47 1.72
N LEU A 66 13.77 1.44 0.60
CA LEU A 66 13.77 0.32 -0.33
C LEU A 66 14.31 -0.96 0.33
N ALA A 67 15.44 -0.88 1.03
CA ALA A 67 16.01 -2.02 1.72
C ALA A 67 15.03 -2.60 2.76
N MET A 68 14.42 -1.75 3.59
CA MET A 68 13.42 -2.19 4.55
C MET A 68 12.19 -2.79 3.88
N THR A 69 11.75 -2.24 2.75
CA THR A 69 10.61 -2.77 2.00
C THR A 69 10.93 -4.17 1.47
N ARG A 70 12.10 -4.37 0.87
CA ARG A 70 12.54 -5.72 0.44
C ARG A 70 12.59 -6.70 1.61
N LEU A 71 13.20 -6.32 2.72
CA LEU A 71 13.24 -7.15 3.94
C LEU A 71 11.86 -7.51 4.51
N ALA A 72 10.84 -6.70 4.24
CA ALA A 72 9.49 -6.95 4.71
C ALA A 72 8.66 -7.82 3.76
N PHE A 73 8.95 -7.83 2.47
CA PHE A 73 8.02 -8.32 1.47
C PHE A 73 8.59 -9.33 0.46
N ASP A 74 9.92 -9.40 0.22
CA ASP A 74 10.50 -10.24 -0.84
C ASP A 74 10.21 -11.75 -0.65
N ASP A 75 10.02 -12.20 0.59
CA ASP A 75 9.69 -13.60 0.90
C ASP A 75 8.19 -13.94 0.78
N LEU A 76 7.34 -12.96 0.43
CA LEU A 76 5.90 -13.20 0.30
C LEU A 76 5.55 -13.66 -1.12
N PRO A 77 4.98 -14.86 -1.29
CA PRO A 77 4.56 -15.35 -2.60
C PRO A 77 3.56 -14.39 -3.26
N GLY A 78 3.75 -14.12 -4.54
CA GLY A 78 2.89 -13.21 -5.31
C GLY A 78 3.17 -11.73 -5.10
N VAL A 79 4.15 -11.36 -4.26
CA VAL A 79 4.58 -9.97 -4.07
C VAL A 79 5.79 -9.64 -4.95
N VAL A 80 5.81 -8.42 -5.48
CA VAL A 80 6.93 -7.83 -6.21
C VAL A 80 7.25 -6.48 -5.58
N VAL A 81 8.45 -6.30 -5.02
CA VAL A 81 8.90 -4.97 -4.60
C VAL A 81 9.39 -4.20 -5.83
N ASP A 82 8.67 -3.13 -6.15
CA ASP A 82 8.81 -2.36 -7.38
C ASP A 82 9.30 -0.95 -7.05
N ASP A 83 10.50 -0.63 -7.43
CA ASP A 83 11.17 0.63 -7.10
C ASP A 83 11.00 1.73 -8.16
N ARG A 84 10.11 1.54 -9.14
CA ARG A 84 9.91 2.48 -10.28
C ARG A 84 9.64 3.93 -9.87
N GLU A 85 8.93 4.16 -8.75
CA GLU A 85 8.70 5.52 -8.27
C GLU A 85 9.96 6.16 -7.67
N LEU A 86 10.86 5.37 -7.12
CA LEU A 86 12.12 5.85 -6.57
C LEU A 86 13.11 6.28 -7.67
N GLN A 87 12.95 5.72 -8.87
CA GLN A 87 13.79 6.02 -10.03
C GLN A 87 13.29 7.23 -10.83
N ARG A 88 12.04 7.69 -10.60
CA ARG A 88 11.48 8.85 -11.28
C ARG A 88 12.06 10.14 -10.73
N ALA A 89 12.46 11.04 -11.62
CA ALA A 89 12.79 12.41 -11.26
C ALA A 89 11.50 13.22 -10.99
N GLY A 90 11.47 13.98 -9.91
CA GLY A 90 10.34 14.86 -9.56
C GLY A 90 9.19 14.15 -8.83
N PRO A 91 8.02 14.80 -8.73
CA PRO A 91 6.84 14.26 -8.05
C PRO A 91 6.36 12.95 -8.68
N THR A 92 5.97 11.98 -7.85
CA THR A 92 5.39 10.72 -8.30
C THR A 92 3.88 10.73 -8.05
N PHE A 93 3.10 10.37 -9.06
CA PHE A 93 1.65 10.29 -8.96
C PHE A 93 1.18 8.86 -9.23
N THR A 94 0.20 8.42 -8.43
CA THR A 94 -0.37 7.07 -8.52
C THR A 94 -0.89 6.75 -9.92
N ILE A 95 -1.51 7.73 -10.59
CA ILE A 95 -2.04 7.52 -11.94
C ILE A 95 -0.95 7.14 -12.95
N ASP A 96 0.22 7.78 -12.89
CA ASP A 96 1.32 7.49 -13.82
C ASP A 96 1.86 6.06 -13.60
N THR A 97 1.87 5.62 -12.35
CA THR A 97 2.32 4.28 -11.97
C THR A 97 1.32 3.21 -12.43
N LEU A 98 0.02 3.45 -12.26
CA LEU A 98 -1.03 2.57 -12.77
C LEU A 98 -1.02 2.49 -14.30
N GLN A 99 -0.83 3.63 -14.99
CA GLN A 99 -0.72 3.66 -16.45
C GLN A 99 0.50 2.87 -16.95
N ALA A 100 1.63 2.96 -16.25
CA ALA A 100 2.81 2.15 -16.58
C ALA A 100 2.54 0.65 -16.41
N LEU A 101 1.92 0.23 -15.31
CA LEU A 101 1.52 -1.17 -15.08
C LEU A 101 0.53 -1.68 -16.15
N GLN A 102 -0.43 -0.83 -16.54
CA GLN A 102 -1.39 -1.16 -17.60
C GLN A 102 -0.70 -1.32 -18.97
N ALA A 103 0.27 -0.45 -19.28
CA ALA A 103 1.01 -0.51 -20.54
C ALA A 103 1.87 -1.79 -20.65
N GLU A 104 2.46 -2.21 -19.53
CA GLU A 104 3.22 -3.46 -19.43
C GLU A 104 2.33 -4.71 -19.54
N ASN A 105 1.04 -4.58 -19.17
CA ASN A 105 0.07 -5.66 -19.13
C ASN A 105 -1.29 -5.20 -19.68
N PRO A 106 -1.47 -5.09 -21.00
CA PRO A 106 -2.64 -4.42 -21.60
C PRO A 106 -4.01 -5.00 -21.22
N GLN A 107 -4.09 -6.30 -20.90
CA GLN A 107 -5.34 -6.99 -20.57
C GLN A 107 -5.53 -7.22 -19.05
N VAL A 108 -4.73 -6.55 -18.22
CA VAL A 108 -4.80 -6.72 -16.77
C VAL A 108 -5.97 -5.95 -16.17
N GLN A 109 -6.61 -6.53 -15.13
CA GLN A 109 -7.43 -5.77 -14.20
C GLN A 109 -6.55 -5.25 -13.08
N LEU A 110 -6.45 -3.93 -12.95
CA LEU A 110 -5.68 -3.29 -11.88
C LEU A 110 -6.52 -3.11 -10.60
N TYR A 111 -5.85 -3.29 -9.46
CA TYR A 111 -6.40 -3.09 -8.13
C TYR A 111 -5.48 -2.13 -7.36
N LEU A 112 -6.01 -1.00 -6.89
CA LEU A 112 -5.26 -0.07 -6.04
C LEU A 112 -5.61 -0.31 -4.58
N ILE A 113 -4.62 -0.78 -3.81
CA ILE A 113 -4.78 -1.10 -2.39
C ILE A 113 -4.37 0.11 -1.55
N MET A 114 -5.25 0.55 -0.63
CA MET A 114 -4.97 1.67 0.26
C MET A 114 -5.65 1.53 1.61
N GLY A 115 -5.12 2.23 2.63
CA GLY A 115 -5.78 2.35 3.92
C GLY A 115 -6.88 3.42 3.91
N ALA A 116 -7.79 3.34 4.88
CA ALA A 116 -8.91 4.28 5.02
C ALA A 116 -8.46 5.74 5.22
N ASP A 117 -7.31 5.96 5.86
CA ASP A 117 -6.70 7.29 6.02
C ASP A 117 -6.30 7.90 4.66
N GLN A 118 -5.74 7.10 3.77
CA GLN A 118 -5.40 7.52 2.41
C GLN A 118 -6.67 7.76 1.58
N PHE A 119 -7.66 6.90 1.73
CA PHE A 119 -8.93 7.05 1.04
C PHE A 119 -9.67 8.34 1.44
N SER A 120 -9.57 8.76 2.68
CA SER A 120 -10.16 10.04 3.14
C SER A 120 -9.64 11.27 2.36
N ALA A 121 -8.41 11.21 1.87
CA ALA A 121 -7.78 12.25 1.05
C ALA A 121 -7.79 11.95 -0.46
N PHE A 122 -8.40 10.84 -0.88
CA PHE A 122 -8.29 10.32 -2.26
C PHE A 122 -8.74 11.30 -3.33
N ARG A 123 -9.79 12.10 -3.06
CA ARG A 123 -10.28 13.13 -3.98
C ARG A 123 -9.31 14.28 -4.22
N GLN A 124 -8.29 14.42 -3.39
CA GLN A 124 -7.23 15.42 -3.55
C GLN A 124 -6.07 14.87 -4.37
N TRP A 125 -6.08 13.57 -4.74
CA TRP A 125 -5.03 12.98 -5.53
C TRP A 125 -5.08 13.47 -6.97
N HIS A 126 -3.91 13.62 -7.55
CA HIS A 126 -3.78 14.05 -8.95
C HIS A 126 -4.53 13.07 -9.87
N ARG A 127 -5.48 13.60 -10.64
CA ARG A 127 -6.31 12.85 -11.60
C ARG A 127 -7.03 11.63 -10.96
N TRP A 128 -7.61 11.82 -9.77
CA TRP A 128 -8.26 10.74 -9.03
C TRP A 128 -9.40 10.05 -9.81
N GLN A 129 -10.12 10.80 -10.68
CA GLN A 129 -11.16 10.21 -11.53
C GLN A 129 -10.57 9.17 -12.50
N ASP A 130 -9.43 9.49 -13.12
CA ASP A 130 -8.75 8.59 -14.04
C ASP A 130 -8.22 7.35 -13.32
N ILE A 131 -7.84 7.48 -12.04
CA ILE A 131 -7.48 6.34 -11.19
C ILE A 131 -8.68 5.40 -11.03
N VAL A 132 -9.89 5.93 -10.76
CA VAL A 132 -11.12 5.13 -10.62
C VAL A 132 -11.51 4.48 -11.95
N ASP A 133 -11.26 5.14 -13.08
CA ASP A 133 -11.52 4.55 -14.39
C ASP A 133 -10.57 3.39 -14.71
N LEU A 134 -9.34 3.48 -14.23
CA LEU A 134 -8.27 2.54 -14.55
C LEU A 134 -8.21 1.34 -13.60
N ALA A 135 -8.50 1.52 -12.30
CA ALA A 135 -8.33 0.50 -11.28
C ALA A 135 -9.55 0.32 -10.39
N ILE A 136 -9.70 -0.87 -9.81
CA ILE A 136 -10.58 -1.13 -8.68
C ILE A 136 -9.89 -0.61 -7.41
N ILE A 137 -10.58 0.19 -6.61
CA ILE A 137 -10.05 0.79 -5.38
C ILE A 137 -10.39 -0.11 -4.20
N CYS A 138 -9.37 -0.68 -3.56
CA CYS A 138 -9.52 -1.59 -2.44
C CYS A 138 -9.12 -0.89 -1.13
N ILE A 139 -10.08 -0.72 -0.23
CA ILE A 139 -9.93 0.10 0.97
C ILE A 139 -9.85 -0.81 2.19
N ALA A 140 -8.68 -0.80 2.87
CA ALA A 140 -8.52 -1.46 4.15
C ALA A 140 -9.00 -0.54 5.28
N ASP A 141 -10.09 -0.93 5.95
CA ASP A 141 -10.54 -0.26 7.17
C ASP A 141 -10.08 -1.05 8.38
N ARG A 142 -9.54 -0.33 9.37
CA ARG A 142 -9.04 -0.89 10.65
C ARG A 142 -10.11 -1.11 11.69
N ALA A 143 -11.29 -0.61 11.46
CA ALA A 143 -12.46 -0.80 12.32
C ALA A 143 -13.63 -1.17 11.42
N GLN A 144 -14.46 -2.11 11.85
CA GLN A 144 -15.83 -2.27 11.33
C GLN A 144 -16.66 -1.01 11.64
N SER A 145 -16.10 0.16 11.38
CA SER A 145 -16.77 1.42 11.51
C SER A 145 -17.74 1.53 10.35
N THR A 146 -19.00 1.70 10.61
CA THR A 146 -20.11 2.28 9.84
C THR A 146 -19.81 2.89 8.44
N TRP A 147 -18.87 2.29 7.71
CA TRP A 147 -18.54 2.66 6.33
C TRP A 147 -19.58 2.14 5.33
N ALA A 148 -20.52 1.32 5.82
CA ALA A 148 -21.31 0.44 4.99
C ALA A 148 -22.34 1.15 4.10
N GLU A 149 -22.84 2.33 4.42
CA GLU A 149 -23.91 2.93 3.61
C GLU A 149 -23.67 4.44 3.42
N GLY A 150 -23.54 4.87 2.17
CA GLY A 150 -23.57 6.28 1.78
C GLY A 150 -22.22 6.97 1.49
N ARG A 151 -21.06 6.44 1.88
CA ARG A 151 -19.77 7.11 1.56
C ARG A 151 -19.31 6.92 0.12
N PHE A 152 -19.76 5.86 -0.54
CA PHE A 152 -19.51 5.66 -1.97
C PHE A 152 -20.50 6.43 -2.85
N ASP A 153 -21.60 6.96 -2.29
CA ASP A 153 -22.54 7.81 -3.03
C ASP A 153 -21.86 9.08 -3.58
N ALA A 154 -20.80 9.52 -2.92
CA ALA A 154 -19.97 10.62 -3.39
C ALA A 154 -19.22 10.29 -4.70
N TYR A 155 -19.15 9.01 -5.09
CA TYR A 155 -18.60 8.51 -6.34
C TYR A 155 -19.71 8.00 -7.26
N SER A 156 -20.85 8.69 -7.27
CA SER A 156 -22.08 8.33 -7.95
C SER A 156 -21.83 7.78 -9.36
N GLY A 157 -22.42 6.61 -9.64
CA GLY A 157 -22.28 5.89 -10.90
C GLY A 157 -21.01 5.03 -11.06
N ARG A 158 -20.19 4.86 -9.98
CA ARG A 158 -18.94 4.06 -9.99
C ARG A 158 -18.73 3.28 -8.68
N SER A 159 -19.77 3.05 -7.90
CA SER A 159 -19.69 2.35 -6.61
C SER A 159 -19.10 0.94 -6.73
N GLU A 160 -19.31 0.26 -7.86
CA GLU A 160 -18.75 -1.05 -8.16
C GLU A 160 -17.22 -1.09 -8.30
N ARG A 161 -16.60 0.10 -8.43
CA ARG A 161 -15.12 0.25 -8.47
C ARG A 161 -14.49 0.31 -7.09
N PHE A 162 -15.28 0.28 -6.01
CA PHE A 162 -14.79 0.39 -4.64
C PHE A 162 -15.10 -0.88 -3.87
N LEU A 163 -14.08 -1.55 -3.38
CA LEU A 163 -14.19 -2.78 -2.62
C LEU A 163 -13.59 -2.58 -1.22
N MET A 164 -14.22 -3.21 -0.23
CA MET A 164 -13.64 -3.26 1.11
C MET A 164 -12.69 -4.44 1.24
N LEU A 165 -11.55 -4.19 1.87
CA LEU A 165 -10.58 -5.22 2.23
C LEU A 165 -10.74 -5.54 3.71
N ASP A 166 -11.10 -6.78 4.00
CA ASP A 166 -11.24 -7.28 5.35
C ASP A 166 -9.87 -7.47 6.00
N LEU A 167 -9.61 -6.66 7.01
CA LEU A 167 -8.33 -6.73 7.74
C LEU A 167 -8.59 -6.76 9.25
N PRO A 168 -8.00 -7.72 9.99
CA PRO A 168 -8.07 -7.69 11.44
C PRO A 168 -7.40 -6.43 12.00
N LEU A 169 -7.93 -5.92 13.11
CA LEU A 169 -7.39 -4.74 13.76
C LEU A 169 -5.93 -4.94 14.15
N MET A 170 -5.04 -4.17 13.57
CA MET A 170 -3.61 -4.17 13.90
C MET A 170 -3.20 -2.79 14.44
N PRO A 171 -2.97 -2.64 15.75
CA PRO A 171 -2.67 -1.35 16.39
C PRO A 171 -1.19 -0.94 16.17
N VAL A 172 -0.74 -0.92 14.91
CA VAL A 172 0.63 -0.57 14.52
C VAL A 172 0.62 0.56 13.50
N SER A 173 1.58 1.48 13.63
CA SER A 173 1.81 2.53 12.64
C SER A 173 3.29 2.92 12.59
N ALA A 174 3.75 3.34 11.41
CA ALA A 174 5.12 3.82 11.23
C ALA A 174 5.45 4.99 12.17
N THR A 175 4.48 5.86 12.45
CA THR A 175 4.65 6.96 13.41
C THR A 175 4.95 6.47 14.82
N LYS A 176 4.19 5.49 15.31
CA LYS A 176 4.44 4.87 16.63
C LYS A 176 5.83 4.22 16.69
N ILE A 177 6.23 3.51 15.64
CA ILE A 177 7.54 2.86 15.56
C ILE A 177 8.66 3.90 15.62
N ARG A 178 8.57 4.98 14.85
CA ARG A 178 9.58 6.06 14.89
C ARG A 178 9.64 6.74 16.24
N GLN A 179 8.52 6.97 16.91
CA GLN A 179 8.47 7.53 18.27
C GLN A 179 9.16 6.61 19.29
N LEU A 180 8.90 5.31 19.23
CA LEU A 180 9.57 4.34 20.10
C LEU A 180 11.08 4.35 19.89
N MET A 181 11.55 4.37 18.64
CA MET A 181 12.98 4.39 18.31
C MET A 181 13.63 5.76 18.58
N GLY A 182 12.87 6.84 18.59
CA GLY A 182 13.34 8.19 18.92
C GLY A 182 13.59 8.43 20.41
N SER A 183 13.30 7.48 21.30
CA SER A 183 13.60 7.62 22.73
C SER A 183 15.08 7.26 23.01
N ARG A 184 15.73 7.97 23.96
CA ARG A 184 17.13 7.69 24.34
C ARG A 184 17.35 6.28 24.92
N ALA A 185 16.31 5.64 25.41
CA ALA A 185 16.32 4.29 25.96
C ALA A 185 15.90 3.23 24.94
N ALA A 186 15.69 3.61 23.66
CA ALA A 186 15.18 2.70 22.65
C ALA A 186 16.16 1.55 22.39
N LYS A 187 15.63 0.33 22.53
CA LYS A 187 16.30 -0.92 22.12
C LYS A 187 15.53 -1.52 20.94
N ALA A 188 16.17 -2.37 20.15
CA ALA A 188 15.52 -3.09 19.05
C ALA A 188 14.26 -3.83 19.51
N ASP A 189 14.25 -4.32 20.75
CA ASP A 189 13.10 -5.02 21.37
C ASP A 189 11.86 -4.13 21.50
N ALA A 190 12.00 -2.80 21.53
CA ALA A 190 10.87 -1.87 21.63
C ALA A 190 9.92 -1.94 20.42
N ILE A 191 10.40 -2.41 19.28
CA ILE A 191 9.62 -2.58 18.04
C ILE A 191 9.44 -4.05 17.65
N ALA A 192 9.87 -4.98 18.51
CA ALA A 192 9.63 -6.40 18.31
C ALA A 192 8.12 -6.67 18.17
N GLY A 193 7.74 -7.49 17.19
CA GLY A 193 6.34 -7.76 16.88
C GLY A 193 5.57 -6.63 16.18
N LEU A 194 6.13 -5.42 16.08
CA LEU A 194 5.53 -4.33 15.30
C LEU A 194 5.98 -4.33 13.85
N VAL A 195 7.21 -4.75 13.60
CA VAL A 195 7.81 -4.88 12.26
C VAL A 195 8.31 -6.31 12.06
N PRO A 196 8.52 -6.78 10.82
CA PRO A 196 9.25 -8.02 10.57
C PRO A 196 10.65 -7.98 11.22
N GLU A 197 11.11 -9.12 11.72
CA GLU A 197 12.40 -9.21 12.42
C GLU A 197 13.58 -8.69 11.59
N PRO A 198 13.71 -9.00 10.26
CA PRO A 198 14.78 -8.43 9.44
C PRO A 198 14.74 -6.89 9.37
N VAL A 199 13.55 -6.29 9.39
CA VAL A 199 13.37 -4.83 9.41
C VAL A 199 13.82 -4.25 10.75
N ALA A 200 13.45 -4.89 11.87
CA ALA A 200 13.89 -4.45 13.21
C ALA A 200 15.41 -4.45 13.32
N ARG A 201 16.07 -5.50 12.84
CA ARG A 201 17.53 -5.63 12.78
C ARG A 201 18.15 -4.54 11.92
N TYR A 202 17.60 -4.29 10.73
CA TYR A 202 18.07 -3.24 9.82
C TYR A 202 18.01 -1.86 10.47
N ILE A 203 16.88 -1.50 11.09
CA ILE A 203 16.70 -0.24 11.81
C ILE A 203 17.77 -0.07 12.90
N SER A 204 18.05 -1.12 13.66
CA SER A 204 19.03 -1.12 14.74
C SER A 204 20.46 -0.92 14.20
N VAL A 205 20.87 -1.70 13.20
CA VAL A 205 22.21 -1.65 12.61
C VAL A 205 22.51 -0.27 12.02
N HIS A 206 21.55 0.31 11.32
CA HIS A 206 21.69 1.62 10.66
C HIS A 206 21.32 2.80 11.57
N ARG A 207 20.95 2.54 12.84
CA ARG A 207 20.55 3.55 13.82
C ARG A 207 19.47 4.49 13.29
N LEU A 208 18.52 3.96 12.50
CA LEU A 208 17.43 4.75 11.94
C LEU A 208 16.50 5.22 13.06
N TYR A 209 15.98 6.43 12.91
CA TYR A 209 15.04 7.08 13.83
C TYR A 209 15.60 7.38 15.23
N SER A 210 16.87 7.10 15.50
CA SER A 210 17.53 7.42 16.78
C SER A 210 17.65 8.93 16.97
N PRO A 211 17.62 9.44 18.20
CA PRO A 211 17.94 10.84 18.48
C PRO A 211 19.37 11.16 18.02
N ARG A 212 19.55 12.30 17.37
CA ARG A 212 20.87 12.84 17.04
C ARG A 212 21.54 13.42 18.27
#